data_618b19c57b61dc302c9c6c64f4814e67
#
_entry.id   618b19c57b61dc302c9c6c64f4814e67
#
_cell.length_a   1.000
_cell.length_b   1.000
_cell.length_c   1.000
_cell.angle_alpha   90.00
_cell.angle_beta   90.00
_cell.angle_gamma   90.00
#
_symmetry.space_group_name_H-M   'P 1'
#
loop_
_entity.id
_entity.type
_entity.pdbx_description
1 polymer ?
#
loop_
_entity_poly.entity_id
_entity_poly.type
_entity_poly.pdbx_seq_one_letter_code
_entity_poly.pdbx_strand_id
1 'polypeptide(L)'
;MASGKSTMASAKPTTCKEAIRRWEEENQQNAAAATEVILSFQWPPIEKMDNALATLINCEKLSLSTNMIEKIAGIGTLKNLKILSLGRNLIKGFAGLEPLGDTLEELWISYNCIEKMKGIQAMRNLHVLYISNNLVREWNEFARLQELVNLRDLVFVGNPLYESLEVEQWRLEVARRLSSLEKLDGEPIIRTEENPIQLVKTDSPSHDLLQEPV
;
A
#
# COMPACT_ATOMS: atom_id res chain seq x y z
N MET A 1 -32.16 -38.30 -19.02
CA MET A 1 -31.53 -37.72 -17.81
C MET A 1 -30.89 -36.41 -18.20
N ALA A 2 -31.52 -35.29 -17.90
CA ALA A 2 -31.00 -33.97 -18.20
C ALA A 2 -30.07 -33.54 -17.05
N SER A 3 -28.76 -33.42 -17.35
CA SER A 3 -27.73 -32.88 -16.45
C SER A 3 -27.96 -31.37 -16.30
N GLY A 4 -28.60 -30.97 -15.20
CA GLY A 4 -28.70 -29.57 -14.84
C GLY A 4 -27.32 -29.03 -14.46
N LYS A 5 -26.69 -28.31 -15.36
CA LYS A 5 -25.57 -27.42 -15.01
C LYS A 5 -26.12 -26.26 -14.19
N SER A 6 -26.02 -26.36 -12.87
CA SER A 6 -26.19 -25.20 -11.99
C SER A 6 -25.05 -24.22 -12.24
N THR A 7 -25.29 -23.24 -13.06
CA THR A 7 -24.43 -22.03 -13.11
C THR A 7 -24.69 -21.24 -11.84
N MET A 8 -23.81 -21.39 -10.86
CA MET A 8 -23.78 -20.42 -9.75
C MET A 8 -23.50 -19.04 -10.37
N ALA A 9 -24.53 -18.21 -10.43
CA ALA A 9 -24.35 -16.80 -10.78
C ALA A 9 -23.38 -16.21 -9.75
N SER A 10 -22.20 -15.75 -10.19
CA SER A 10 -21.27 -15.06 -9.30
C SER A 10 -21.98 -13.83 -8.72
N ALA A 11 -21.91 -13.66 -7.41
CA ALA A 11 -22.52 -12.50 -6.76
C ALA A 11 -21.91 -11.22 -7.36
N LYS A 12 -22.76 -10.22 -7.62
CA LYS A 12 -22.31 -8.94 -8.20
C LYS A 12 -21.35 -8.25 -7.22
N PRO A 13 -20.19 -7.75 -7.68
CA PRO A 13 -19.23 -7.03 -6.83
C PRO A 13 -19.88 -5.85 -6.09
N THR A 14 -19.42 -5.59 -4.87
CA THR A 14 -19.81 -4.39 -4.12
C THR A 14 -19.22 -3.15 -4.80
N THR A 15 -20.04 -2.12 -5.02
CA THR A 15 -19.58 -0.82 -5.52
C THR A 15 -19.02 0.03 -4.38
N CYS A 16 -18.15 1.00 -4.67
CA CYS A 16 -17.69 1.94 -3.64
C CYS A 16 -18.85 2.72 -3.03
N LYS A 17 -19.88 3.05 -3.82
CA LYS A 17 -21.10 3.70 -3.33
C LYS A 17 -21.84 2.85 -2.28
N GLU A 18 -21.98 1.55 -2.52
CA GLU A 18 -22.59 0.62 -1.56
C GLU A 18 -21.76 0.47 -0.30
N ALA A 19 -20.45 0.37 -0.45
CA ALA A 19 -19.52 0.26 0.68
C ALA A 19 -19.57 1.53 1.57
N ILE A 20 -19.57 2.71 0.96
CA ILE A 20 -19.70 3.99 1.68
C ILE A 20 -21.03 4.05 2.42
N ARG A 21 -22.16 3.68 1.77
CA ARG A 21 -23.48 3.65 2.43
C ARG A 21 -23.50 2.71 3.64
N ARG A 22 -22.94 1.50 3.52
CA ARG A 22 -22.83 0.54 4.65
C ARG A 22 -22.01 1.14 5.78
N TRP A 23 -20.87 1.76 5.44
CA TRP A 23 -20.01 2.41 6.42
C TRP A 23 -20.76 3.53 7.18
N GLU A 24 -21.55 4.37 6.47
CA GLU A 24 -22.37 5.43 7.06
C GLU A 24 -23.45 4.85 8.00
N GLU A 25 -24.10 3.76 7.61
CA GLU A 25 -25.11 3.08 8.42
C GLU A 25 -24.49 2.46 9.69
N GLU A 26 -23.32 1.83 9.57
CA GLU A 26 -22.62 1.19 10.69
C GLU A 26 -22.04 2.21 11.68
N ASN A 27 -21.49 3.29 11.18
CA ASN A 27 -20.82 4.30 12.01
C ASN A 27 -21.77 5.45 12.44
N GLN A 28 -23.00 5.50 11.93
CA GLN A 28 -23.96 6.60 12.17
C GLN A 28 -23.35 7.98 11.90
N GLN A 29 -22.55 8.07 10.82
CA GLN A 29 -21.77 9.24 10.46
C GLN A 29 -21.84 9.49 8.95
N ASN A 30 -21.79 10.75 8.55
CA ASN A 30 -21.66 11.11 7.12
C ASN A 30 -20.21 10.92 6.66
N ALA A 31 -19.99 10.07 5.68
CA ALA A 31 -18.67 9.77 5.16
C ALA A 31 -17.96 10.99 4.55
N ALA A 32 -18.69 11.93 3.96
CA ALA A 32 -18.11 13.16 3.42
C ALA A 32 -17.54 14.11 4.51
N ALA A 33 -18.01 13.99 5.73
CA ALA A 33 -17.51 14.75 6.88
C ALA A 33 -16.41 14.02 7.66
N ALA A 34 -16.27 12.72 7.45
CA ALA A 34 -15.33 11.88 8.20
C ALA A 34 -13.88 12.10 7.74
N THR A 35 -12.95 12.06 8.70
CA THR A 35 -11.51 12.11 8.46
C THR A 35 -10.89 10.72 8.24
N GLU A 36 -11.57 9.67 8.69
CA GLU A 36 -11.18 8.28 8.48
C GLU A 36 -12.36 7.47 7.96
N VAL A 37 -12.15 6.76 6.85
CA VAL A 37 -13.16 5.89 6.23
C VAL A 37 -12.53 4.53 5.92
N ILE A 38 -13.13 3.46 6.47
CA ILE A 38 -12.64 2.09 6.31
C ILE A 38 -13.65 1.30 5.48
N LEU A 39 -13.26 0.96 4.24
CA LEU A 39 -14.06 0.16 3.29
C LEU A 39 -13.42 -1.21 3.05
N SER A 40 -12.66 -1.70 4.01
CA SER A 40 -11.96 -2.98 3.93
C SER A 40 -12.92 -4.16 3.98
N PHE A 41 -12.48 -5.28 3.41
CA PHE A 41 -13.15 -6.59 3.56
C PHE A 41 -14.63 -6.57 3.19
N GLN A 42 -14.97 -6.00 2.03
CA GLN A 42 -16.34 -6.01 1.54
C GLN A 42 -16.75 -7.41 1.04
N TRP A 43 -18.02 -7.76 1.23
CA TRP A 43 -18.58 -9.00 0.70
C TRP A 43 -19.90 -8.72 -0.05
N PRO A 44 -19.98 -9.05 -1.35
CA PRO A 44 -18.86 -9.40 -2.25
C PRO A 44 -17.76 -8.33 -2.28
N PRO A 45 -16.50 -8.68 -2.62
CA PRO A 45 -15.40 -7.73 -2.60
C PRO A 45 -15.58 -6.59 -3.62
N ILE A 46 -14.96 -5.43 -3.35
CA ILE A 46 -14.84 -4.35 -4.32
C ILE A 46 -13.83 -4.77 -5.39
N GLU A 47 -14.21 -4.70 -6.65
CA GLU A 47 -13.30 -4.96 -7.79
C GLU A 47 -12.81 -3.68 -8.47
N LYS A 48 -13.57 -2.59 -8.36
CA LYS A 48 -13.26 -1.32 -9.02
C LYS A 48 -13.40 -0.15 -8.06
N MET A 49 -12.36 0.67 -8.00
CA MET A 49 -12.44 1.99 -7.43
C MET A 49 -13.19 2.90 -8.41
N ASP A 50 -14.28 3.50 -7.98
CA ASP A 50 -15.13 4.35 -8.80
C ASP A 50 -15.25 5.78 -8.26
N ASN A 51 -15.96 6.65 -9.00
CA ASN A 51 -16.08 8.06 -8.67
C ASN A 51 -16.86 8.36 -7.37
N ALA A 52 -17.51 7.36 -6.76
CA ALA A 52 -18.16 7.55 -5.47
C ALA A 52 -17.14 7.90 -4.38
N LEU A 53 -15.89 7.42 -4.50
CA LEU A 53 -14.81 7.78 -3.58
C LEU A 53 -14.51 9.29 -3.54
N ALA A 54 -14.78 10.01 -4.63
CA ALA A 54 -14.56 11.46 -4.72
C ALA A 54 -15.46 12.28 -3.75
N THR A 55 -16.49 11.67 -3.17
CA THR A 55 -17.33 12.31 -2.15
C THR A 55 -16.65 12.43 -0.79
N LEU A 56 -15.58 11.70 -0.54
CA LEU A 56 -14.85 11.64 0.74
C LEU A 56 -13.88 12.83 0.91
N ILE A 57 -14.38 14.04 0.74
CA ILE A 57 -13.58 15.28 0.61
C ILE A 57 -12.76 15.65 1.83
N ASN A 58 -13.20 15.25 3.03
CA ASN A 58 -12.49 15.52 4.29
C ASN A 58 -11.63 14.33 4.77
N CYS A 59 -11.61 13.23 4.01
CA CYS A 59 -10.91 12.02 4.40
C CYS A 59 -9.39 12.25 4.40
N GLU A 60 -8.76 11.98 5.53
CA GLU A 60 -7.30 11.98 5.71
C GLU A 60 -6.74 10.55 5.67
N LYS A 61 -7.53 9.55 6.07
CA LYS A 61 -7.17 8.13 6.04
C LYS A 61 -8.26 7.31 5.38
N LEU A 62 -7.92 6.63 4.29
CA LEU A 62 -8.82 5.74 3.55
C LEU A 62 -8.24 4.34 3.50
N SER A 63 -9.05 3.34 3.89
CA SER A 63 -8.70 1.94 3.71
C SER A 63 -9.67 1.25 2.75
N LEU A 64 -9.08 0.58 1.75
CA LEU A 64 -9.73 -0.32 0.80
C LEU A 64 -9.06 -1.70 0.81
N SER A 65 -8.37 -2.03 1.90
CA SER A 65 -7.65 -3.29 2.05
C SER A 65 -8.56 -4.50 1.95
N THR A 66 -8.02 -5.62 1.56
CA THR A 66 -8.74 -6.91 1.50
C THR A 66 -10.00 -6.82 0.62
N ASN A 67 -9.77 -6.48 -0.63
CA ASN A 67 -10.74 -6.45 -1.71
C ASN A 67 -10.15 -7.15 -2.95
N MET A 68 -10.68 -6.92 -4.14
CA MET A 68 -10.18 -7.48 -5.41
C MET A 68 -9.88 -6.37 -6.43
N ILE A 69 -9.32 -5.25 -5.96
CA ILE A 69 -9.05 -4.07 -6.77
C ILE A 69 -7.80 -4.30 -7.62
N GLU A 70 -7.91 -4.06 -8.92
CA GLU A 70 -6.77 -4.17 -9.85
C GLU A 70 -6.13 -2.81 -10.22
N LYS A 71 -6.92 -1.73 -10.16
CA LYS A 71 -6.49 -0.38 -10.58
C LYS A 71 -6.91 0.67 -9.58
N ILE A 72 -6.01 1.59 -9.29
CA ILE A 72 -6.26 2.74 -8.43
C ILE A 72 -6.98 3.82 -9.26
N ALA A 73 -8.12 4.29 -8.78
CA ALA A 73 -8.92 5.33 -9.44
C ALA A 73 -9.87 6.01 -8.45
N GLY A 74 -10.50 7.13 -8.88
CA GLY A 74 -11.58 7.80 -8.13
C GLY A 74 -11.15 8.60 -6.91
N ILE A 75 -9.84 8.72 -6.61
CA ILE A 75 -9.32 9.39 -5.41
C ILE A 75 -8.53 10.67 -5.69
N GLY A 76 -8.39 11.05 -6.96
CA GLY A 76 -7.55 12.18 -7.36
C GLY A 76 -7.99 13.56 -6.82
N THR A 77 -9.23 13.69 -6.36
CA THR A 77 -9.77 14.90 -5.74
C THR A 77 -9.63 14.96 -4.22
N LEU A 78 -9.17 13.86 -3.59
CA LEU A 78 -9.05 13.76 -2.14
C LEU A 78 -7.79 14.49 -1.63
N LYS A 79 -7.82 15.81 -1.64
CA LYS A 79 -6.64 16.66 -1.34
C LYS A 79 -6.23 16.66 0.14
N ASN A 80 -7.06 16.13 1.03
CA ASN A 80 -6.74 15.96 2.44
C ASN A 80 -6.17 14.56 2.76
N LEU A 81 -6.16 13.65 1.79
CA LEU A 81 -5.72 12.27 2.00
C LEU A 81 -4.22 12.20 2.28
N LYS A 82 -3.88 11.67 3.45
CA LYS A 82 -2.52 11.46 3.95
C LYS A 82 -2.13 10.00 3.99
N ILE A 83 -3.08 9.13 4.33
CA ILE A 83 -2.84 7.69 4.51
C ILE A 83 -3.81 6.92 3.62
N LEU A 84 -3.25 6.08 2.74
CA LEU A 84 -4.01 5.21 1.85
C LEU A 84 -3.59 3.75 2.06
N SER A 85 -4.54 2.92 2.49
CA SER A 85 -4.35 1.48 2.62
C SER A 85 -5.06 0.72 1.50
N LEU A 86 -4.27 -0.03 0.72
CA LEU A 86 -4.68 -0.85 -0.42
C LEU A 86 -4.14 -2.28 -0.31
N GLY A 87 -3.70 -2.70 0.86
CA GLY A 87 -3.15 -4.03 1.08
C GLY A 87 -4.13 -5.14 0.72
N ARG A 88 -3.61 -6.33 0.35
CA ARG A 88 -4.42 -7.51 0.00
C ARG A 88 -5.46 -7.21 -1.09
N ASN A 89 -4.97 -6.77 -2.23
CA ASN A 89 -5.71 -6.54 -3.46
C ASN A 89 -4.99 -7.19 -4.67
N LEU A 90 -5.32 -6.81 -5.88
CA LEU A 90 -4.75 -7.33 -7.13
C LEU A 90 -4.04 -6.22 -7.95
N ILE A 91 -3.55 -5.18 -7.26
CA ILE A 91 -2.98 -3.99 -7.88
C ILE A 91 -1.63 -4.32 -8.51
N LYS A 92 -1.40 -3.81 -9.74
CA LYS A 92 -0.20 -4.08 -10.53
C LYS A 92 0.74 -2.89 -10.71
N GLY A 93 0.36 -1.71 -10.22
CA GLY A 93 1.15 -0.48 -10.37
C GLY A 93 0.53 0.73 -9.69
N PHE A 94 1.15 1.89 -9.86
CA PHE A 94 0.86 3.12 -9.12
C PHE A 94 0.06 4.16 -9.93
N ALA A 95 -0.33 3.85 -11.17
CA ALA A 95 -1.15 4.74 -11.98
C ALA A 95 -2.46 5.08 -11.25
N GLY A 96 -2.83 6.35 -11.22
CA GLY A 96 -3.99 6.87 -10.48
C GLY A 96 -3.65 7.55 -9.15
N LEU A 97 -2.40 7.43 -8.67
CA LEU A 97 -1.92 8.12 -7.47
C LEU A 97 -1.32 9.51 -7.76
N GLU A 98 -0.98 9.81 -8.99
CA GLU A 98 -0.26 11.04 -9.37
C GLU A 98 -0.88 12.32 -8.80
N PRO A 99 -2.22 12.49 -8.75
CA PRO A 99 -2.84 13.69 -8.19
C PRO A 99 -2.62 13.87 -6.68
N LEU A 100 -2.20 12.81 -5.98
CA LEU A 100 -1.94 12.80 -4.54
C LEU A 100 -0.45 12.96 -4.20
N GLY A 101 0.40 13.19 -5.18
CA GLY A 101 1.86 13.19 -5.02
C GLY A 101 2.39 14.17 -3.99
N ASP A 102 1.71 15.29 -3.77
CA ASP A 102 2.11 16.34 -2.81
C ASP A 102 1.45 16.20 -1.43
N THR A 103 0.45 15.35 -1.29
CA THR A 103 -0.34 15.23 -0.06
C THR A 103 -0.22 13.89 0.63
N LEU A 104 -0.05 12.79 -0.13
CA LEU A 104 0.02 11.45 0.44
C LEU A 104 1.33 11.25 1.19
N GLU A 105 1.21 10.93 2.48
CA GLU A 105 2.33 10.70 3.40
C GLU A 105 2.63 9.21 3.61
N GLU A 106 1.58 8.37 3.59
CA GLU A 106 1.71 6.94 3.82
C GLU A 106 0.94 6.15 2.77
N LEU A 107 1.58 5.15 2.19
CA LEU A 107 0.98 4.19 1.26
C LEU A 107 1.22 2.77 1.77
N TRP A 108 0.14 2.07 2.12
CA TRP A 108 0.17 0.67 2.52
C TRP A 108 -0.41 -0.19 1.40
N ILE A 109 0.46 -0.89 0.65
CA ILE A 109 0.08 -1.61 -0.58
C ILE A 109 0.68 -3.03 -0.61
N SER A 110 0.96 -3.59 0.56
CA SER A 110 1.46 -4.95 0.72
C SER A 110 0.46 -5.99 0.22
N TYR A 111 0.96 -7.18 -0.14
CA TYR A 111 0.12 -8.27 -0.67
C TYR A 111 -0.68 -7.86 -1.92
N ASN A 112 0.03 -7.40 -2.94
CA ASN A 112 -0.50 -7.06 -4.26
C ASN A 112 0.33 -7.74 -5.37
N CYS A 113 0.17 -7.29 -6.61
CA CYS A 113 0.81 -7.89 -7.78
C CYS A 113 1.78 -6.92 -8.48
N ILE A 114 2.44 -6.04 -7.72
CA ILE A 114 3.31 -4.99 -8.26
C ILE A 114 4.66 -5.60 -8.65
N GLU A 115 4.98 -5.56 -9.94
CA GLU A 115 6.29 -5.95 -10.48
C GLU A 115 7.15 -4.74 -10.83
N LYS A 116 6.53 -3.65 -11.28
CA LYS A 116 7.19 -2.44 -11.76
C LYS A 116 6.89 -1.25 -10.87
N MET A 117 7.95 -0.54 -10.48
CA MET A 117 7.88 0.61 -9.59
C MET A 117 7.62 1.94 -10.33
N LYS A 118 7.43 1.89 -11.65
CA LYS A 118 7.12 3.08 -12.45
C LYS A 118 5.88 3.78 -11.92
N GLY A 119 5.96 5.10 -11.71
CA GLY A 119 4.89 5.92 -11.17
C GLY A 119 5.05 6.27 -9.69
N ILE A 120 5.80 5.44 -8.90
CA ILE A 120 6.02 5.72 -7.48
C ILE A 120 6.73 7.07 -7.24
N GLN A 121 7.60 7.47 -8.18
CA GLN A 121 8.35 8.73 -8.08
C GLN A 121 7.45 9.99 -8.06
N ALA A 122 6.19 9.87 -8.46
CA ALA A 122 5.23 10.98 -8.34
C ALA A 122 4.86 11.28 -6.88
N MET A 123 5.09 10.36 -5.95
CA MET A 123 4.72 10.46 -4.53
C MET A 123 5.78 11.25 -3.74
N ARG A 124 5.93 12.54 -4.05
CA ARG A 124 7.02 13.40 -3.52
C ARG A 124 6.98 13.59 -2.01
N ASN A 125 5.79 13.51 -1.40
CA ASN A 125 5.60 13.69 0.04
C ASN A 125 5.54 12.37 0.83
N LEU A 126 5.84 11.23 0.20
CA LEU A 126 5.73 9.93 0.84
C LEU A 126 6.84 9.72 1.89
N HIS A 127 6.43 9.41 3.12
CA HIS A 127 7.29 9.12 4.27
C HIS A 127 7.31 7.63 4.62
N VAL A 128 6.18 6.95 4.41
CA VAL A 128 6.00 5.53 4.74
C VAL A 128 5.50 4.77 3.52
N LEU A 129 6.21 3.71 3.15
CA LEU A 129 5.80 2.79 2.09
C LEU A 129 5.85 1.34 2.59
N TYR A 130 4.69 0.72 2.72
CA TYR A 130 4.57 -0.71 2.98
C TYR A 130 4.20 -1.43 1.68
N ILE A 131 5.16 -2.14 1.10
CA ILE A 131 5.04 -2.82 -0.19
C ILE A 131 5.51 -4.29 -0.12
N SER A 132 5.51 -4.87 1.07
CA SER A 132 5.87 -6.26 1.28
C SER A 132 4.99 -7.22 0.46
N ASN A 133 5.50 -8.41 0.20
CA ASN A 133 4.73 -9.45 -0.50
C ASN A 133 4.10 -8.96 -1.82
N ASN A 134 4.91 -8.30 -2.64
CA ASN A 134 4.65 -7.97 -4.02
C ASN A 134 5.60 -8.78 -4.95
N LEU A 135 5.78 -8.37 -6.19
CA LEU A 135 6.51 -9.14 -7.20
C LEU A 135 7.74 -8.40 -7.75
N VAL A 136 8.26 -7.42 -7.01
CA VAL A 136 9.44 -6.64 -7.43
C VAL A 136 10.70 -7.52 -7.33
N ARG A 137 11.42 -7.67 -8.45
CA ARG A 137 12.59 -8.56 -8.56
C ARG A 137 13.88 -7.88 -9.01
N GLU A 138 13.78 -6.65 -9.52
CA GLU A 138 14.90 -5.98 -10.18
C GLU A 138 15.39 -4.77 -9.40
N TRP A 139 16.71 -4.65 -9.21
CA TRP A 139 17.30 -3.46 -8.61
C TRP A 139 16.98 -2.17 -9.38
N ASN A 140 16.82 -2.25 -10.70
CA ASN A 140 16.45 -1.10 -11.53
C ASN A 140 15.05 -0.56 -11.19
N GLU A 141 14.13 -1.43 -10.79
CA GLU A 141 12.82 -1.01 -10.32
C GLU A 141 12.91 -0.44 -8.90
N PHE A 142 13.64 -1.10 -8.00
CA PHE A 142 13.89 -0.61 -6.64
C PHE A 142 14.56 0.77 -6.63
N ALA A 143 15.47 1.04 -7.57
CA ALA A 143 16.19 2.31 -7.66
C ALA A 143 15.27 3.53 -7.83
N ARG A 144 14.03 3.35 -8.31
CA ARG A 144 13.04 4.44 -8.38
C ARG A 144 12.65 5.02 -7.02
N LEU A 145 12.84 4.26 -5.95
CA LEU A 145 12.63 4.74 -4.58
C LEU A 145 13.64 5.81 -4.16
N GLN A 146 14.77 5.93 -4.84
CA GLN A 146 15.77 6.99 -4.58
C GLN A 146 15.23 8.40 -4.86
N GLU A 147 14.18 8.51 -5.70
CA GLU A 147 13.52 9.78 -5.99
C GLU A 147 12.60 10.24 -4.84
N LEU A 148 12.27 9.35 -3.91
CA LEU A 148 11.42 9.63 -2.74
C LEU A 148 12.28 10.17 -1.58
N VAL A 149 12.71 11.42 -1.68
CA VAL A 149 13.64 12.06 -0.72
C VAL A 149 13.09 12.14 0.72
N ASN A 150 11.78 12.06 0.88
CA ASN A 150 11.10 12.10 2.17
C ASN A 150 10.85 10.71 2.76
N LEU A 151 11.14 9.63 2.04
CA LEU A 151 10.89 8.26 2.52
C LEU A 151 11.77 7.95 3.74
N ARG A 152 11.13 7.51 4.84
CA ARG A 152 11.76 7.20 6.13
C ARG A 152 11.54 5.77 6.58
N ASP A 153 10.36 5.20 6.29
CA ASP A 153 9.99 3.84 6.69
C ASP A 153 9.58 3.02 5.46
N LEU A 154 10.26 1.90 5.24
CA LEU A 154 10.02 0.99 4.12
C LEU A 154 9.85 -0.44 4.63
N VAL A 155 8.76 -1.10 4.25
CA VAL A 155 8.59 -2.55 4.41
C VAL A 155 8.55 -3.19 3.03
N PHE A 156 9.55 -4.04 2.72
CA PHE A 156 9.78 -4.62 1.40
C PHE A 156 9.93 -6.15 1.41
N VAL A 157 10.01 -6.76 2.57
CA VAL A 157 10.12 -8.22 2.78
C VAL A 157 9.09 -9.00 1.95
N GLY A 158 9.43 -10.20 1.48
CA GLY A 158 8.55 -11.04 0.68
C GLY A 158 8.44 -10.64 -0.79
N ASN A 159 9.25 -9.69 -1.28
CA ASN A 159 9.44 -9.47 -2.71
C ASN A 159 10.57 -10.38 -3.24
N PRO A 160 10.53 -10.84 -4.50
CA PRO A 160 11.59 -11.70 -5.04
C PRO A 160 13.00 -11.09 -4.94
N LEU A 161 13.12 -9.76 -5.02
CA LEU A 161 14.42 -9.08 -4.85
C LEU A 161 14.96 -9.25 -3.42
N TYR A 162 14.10 -9.12 -2.41
CA TYR A 162 14.45 -9.37 -1.01
C TYR A 162 14.90 -10.82 -0.80
N GLU A 163 14.10 -11.78 -1.30
CA GLU A 163 14.34 -13.22 -1.15
C GLU A 163 15.63 -13.70 -1.87
N SER A 164 16.18 -12.90 -2.79
CA SER A 164 17.39 -13.22 -3.54
C SER A 164 18.69 -12.96 -2.76
N LEU A 165 18.63 -12.38 -1.57
CA LEU A 165 19.78 -11.95 -0.78
C LEU A 165 19.67 -12.43 0.68
N GLU A 166 20.82 -12.57 1.34
CA GLU A 166 20.85 -12.67 2.79
C GLU A 166 20.40 -11.37 3.45
N VAL A 167 19.70 -11.44 4.57
CA VAL A 167 19.08 -10.29 5.23
C VAL A 167 20.09 -9.16 5.52
N GLU A 168 21.29 -9.49 5.98
CA GLU A 168 22.33 -8.50 6.28
C GLU A 168 22.80 -7.80 4.99
N GLN A 169 22.96 -8.53 3.90
CA GLN A 169 23.32 -7.97 2.60
C GLN A 169 22.20 -7.10 2.06
N TRP A 170 20.95 -7.55 2.14
CA TRP A 170 19.79 -6.76 1.76
C TRP A 170 19.76 -5.40 2.48
N ARG A 171 19.87 -5.42 3.80
CA ARG A 171 19.87 -4.20 4.63
C ARG A 171 20.98 -3.24 4.24
N LEU A 172 22.20 -3.76 4.04
CA LEU A 172 23.35 -2.98 3.63
C LEU A 172 23.14 -2.31 2.26
N GLU A 173 22.67 -3.07 1.29
CA GLU A 173 22.44 -2.59 -0.07
C GLU A 173 21.31 -1.55 -0.15
N VAL A 174 20.24 -1.72 0.64
CA VAL A 174 19.16 -0.72 0.74
C VAL A 174 19.63 0.54 1.44
N ALA A 175 20.32 0.42 2.59
CA ALA A 175 20.80 1.56 3.35
C ALA A 175 21.79 2.44 2.57
N ARG A 176 22.57 1.83 1.67
CA ARG A 176 23.47 2.57 0.75
C ARG A 176 22.71 3.34 -0.33
N ARG A 177 21.59 2.77 -0.84
CA ARG A 177 20.81 3.37 -1.91
C ARG A 177 19.83 4.41 -1.42
N LEU A 178 19.24 4.20 -0.24
CA LEU A 178 18.22 5.06 0.35
C LEU A 178 18.79 5.74 1.60
N SER A 179 19.57 6.80 1.40
CA SER A 179 20.27 7.50 2.48
C SER A 179 19.34 8.17 3.49
N SER A 180 18.13 8.52 3.09
CA SER A 180 17.09 9.11 3.94
C SER A 180 16.32 8.12 4.79
N LEU A 181 16.45 6.80 4.51
CA LEU A 181 15.66 5.78 5.18
C LEU A 181 16.13 5.59 6.62
N GLU A 182 15.18 5.58 7.55
CA GLU A 182 15.42 5.43 8.99
C GLU A 182 15.02 4.03 9.48
N LYS A 183 14.04 3.42 8.84
CA LYS A 183 13.51 2.11 9.22
C LYS A 183 13.31 1.23 7.98
N LEU A 184 13.76 -0.02 8.05
CA LEU A 184 13.64 -0.99 6.97
C LEU A 184 13.13 -2.32 7.54
N ASP A 185 12.03 -2.82 6.98
CA ASP A 185 11.40 -4.09 7.36
C ASP A 185 11.19 -4.22 8.88
N GLY A 186 10.72 -3.13 9.51
CA GLY A 186 10.43 -3.05 10.93
C GLY A 186 11.62 -2.68 11.82
N GLU A 187 12.85 -2.69 11.29
CA GLU A 187 14.06 -2.49 12.07
C GLU A 187 14.76 -1.16 11.73
N PRO A 188 15.29 -0.44 12.71
CA PRO A 188 15.99 0.82 12.48
C PRO A 188 17.27 0.62 11.65
N ILE A 189 17.62 1.63 10.85
CA ILE A 189 18.91 1.76 10.18
C ILE A 189 19.74 2.77 10.98
N ILE A 190 20.80 2.30 11.62
CA ILE A 190 21.69 3.14 12.41
C ILE A 190 22.88 3.54 11.55
N ARG A 191 23.16 4.86 11.47
CA ARG A 191 24.32 5.44 10.80
C ARG A 191 25.13 6.25 11.80
N THR A 192 26.44 5.98 11.90
CA THR A 192 27.37 6.74 12.73
C THR A 192 28.48 7.34 11.87
N GLU A 193 29.21 8.34 12.38
CA GLU A 193 30.33 8.93 11.67
C GLU A 193 31.45 7.93 11.38
N GLU A 194 31.72 7.01 12.31
CA GLU A 194 32.77 5.99 12.18
C GLU A 194 32.30 4.80 11.31
N ASN A 195 31.01 4.47 11.35
CA ASN A 195 30.41 3.46 10.52
C ASN A 195 29.07 3.98 9.97
N PRO A 196 29.07 4.52 8.75
CA PRO A 196 27.90 5.18 8.18
C PRO A 196 26.68 4.25 8.04
N ILE A 197 26.88 2.94 8.18
CA ILE A 197 25.78 1.96 8.17
C ILE A 197 26.08 0.88 9.22
N GLN A 198 25.33 0.90 10.33
CA GLN A 198 25.30 -0.20 11.28
C GLN A 198 24.02 -1.02 11.08
N LEU A 199 24.20 -2.32 10.96
CA LEU A 199 23.09 -3.27 10.96
C LEU A 199 22.88 -3.75 12.40
N VAL A 200 21.70 -3.52 12.94
CA VAL A 200 21.31 -4.14 14.20
C VAL A 200 21.13 -5.63 13.92
N LYS A 201 21.87 -6.49 14.62
CA LYS A 201 21.62 -7.93 14.58
C LYS A 201 20.32 -8.17 15.34
N THR A 202 19.29 -8.55 14.64
CA THR A 202 18.02 -8.97 15.24
C THR A 202 17.86 -10.46 15.03
N ASP A 203 17.48 -11.16 16.10
CA ASP A 203 17.01 -12.54 16.00
C ASP A 203 15.64 -12.49 15.30
N SER A 204 15.58 -12.91 14.06
CA SER A 204 14.41 -13.10 13.17
C SER A 204 13.28 -12.06 13.27
N PRO A 205 12.85 -11.44 12.16
CA PRO A 205 11.70 -10.52 12.18
C PRO A 205 10.48 -11.25 12.72
N SER A 206 9.89 -10.69 13.77
CA SER A 206 8.62 -11.18 14.28
C SER A 206 7.55 -11.05 13.20
N HIS A 207 6.84 -12.14 12.93
CA HIS A 207 5.79 -12.24 11.91
C HIS A 207 4.66 -11.20 12.09
N ASP A 208 4.60 -10.61 13.29
CA ASP A 208 3.56 -9.65 13.69
C ASP A 208 3.72 -8.23 13.10
N LEU A 209 4.91 -7.88 12.59
CA LEU A 209 5.16 -6.53 12.04
C LEU A 209 4.66 -6.35 10.60
N LEU A 210 4.16 -7.40 9.97
CA LEU A 210 3.68 -7.37 8.59
C LEU A 210 2.16 -7.16 8.46
N GLN A 211 1.47 -6.96 9.57
CA GLN A 211 0.04 -6.66 9.54
C GLN A 211 -0.14 -5.15 9.41
N GLU A 212 -0.63 -4.74 8.25
CA GLU A 212 -1.20 -3.41 8.07
C GLU A 212 -2.39 -3.27 9.02
N PRO A 213 -2.53 -2.16 9.74
CA PRO A 213 -3.75 -1.92 10.51
C PRO A 213 -4.95 -1.89 9.55
N VAL A 214 -5.94 -2.68 9.87
CA VAL A 214 -7.19 -2.84 9.10
C VAL A 214 -8.01 -1.57 9.18
#